data_adccc99ff6b450d2fb881fdee13e0589
#
_entry.id   adccc99ff6b450d2fb881fdee13e0589
#
_cell.length_a   1.000
_cell.length_b   1.000
_cell.length_c   1.000
_cell.angle_alpha   90.00
_cell.angle_beta   90.00
_cell.angle_gamma   90.00
#
_symmetry.space_group_name_H-M   'P 1'
#
loop_
_entity.id
_entity.type
_entity.pdbx_description
1 polymer ?
#
loop_
_entity_poly.entity_id
_entity_poly.type
_entity_poly.pdbx_seq_one_letter_code
_entity_poly.pdbx_strand_id
1 'polypeptide(L)'
;MSDKGRPVEGLDASVSKDLETRLAMATKDDTARGLFFNGVVAAVKVLGGDAAVERCLAASGEKKFIDFFNYPVAAFLRLAFSAAHLMGPKYGGFNGALRRMGVVATQDFLSSAAGKTLLLLASDSPKRLVGNLHAGYRAAVSYGERGVNWTGDKSGVFFMKRDFMPPAYHEGTLQAAIEAVGGKQVEVHGRQTGPLDTEYTLSWQ
;
A
#
# COMPACT_ATOMS: atom_id res chain seq x y z
N MET A 1 -1.83 -22.12 -12.36
CA MET A 1 -3.15 -21.49 -12.60
C MET A 1 -2.90 -20.24 -13.42
N SER A 2 -3.57 -20.10 -14.56
CA SER A 2 -3.44 -18.92 -15.43
C SER A 2 -3.87 -17.68 -14.65
N ASP A 3 -3.10 -16.62 -14.73
CA ASP A 3 -3.43 -15.30 -14.21
C ASP A 3 -4.75 -14.83 -14.84
N LYS A 4 -5.82 -14.80 -14.06
CA LYS A 4 -7.20 -14.49 -14.51
C LYS A 4 -7.50 -12.99 -14.56
N GLY A 5 -6.53 -12.14 -14.23
CA GLY A 5 -6.72 -10.69 -14.23
C GLY A 5 -6.86 -10.14 -15.65
N ARG A 6 -7.74 -9.16 -15.83
CA ARG A 6 -7.86 -8.43 -17.09
C ARG A 6 -6.78 -7.36 -17.17
N PRO A 7 -6.32 -7.00 -18.39
CA PRO A 7 -5.50 -5.79 -18.55
C PRO A 7 -6.21 -4.59 -17.93
N VAL A 8 -5.45 -3.72 -17.26
CA VAL A 8 -5.98 -2.45 -16.77
C VAL A 8 -6.00 -1.49 -17.96
N GLU A 9 -7.20 -1.21 -18.48
CA GLU A 9 -7.39 -0.36 -19.65
C GLU A 9 -7.21 1.13 -19.31
N GLY A 10 -6.75 1.89 -20.29
CA GLY A 10 -6.66 3.36 -20.21
C GLY A 10 -5.45 3.91 -19.45
N LEU A 11 -4.53 3.07 -18.98
CA LEU A 11 -3.29 3.52 -18.35
C LEU A 11 -2.40 4.26 -19.35
N ASP A 12 -1.74 5.32 -18.89
CA ASP A 12 -0.65 5.93 -19.63
C ASP A 12 0.48 4.93 -19.88
N ALA A 13 1.21 5.08 -20.99
CA ALA A 13 2.23 4.12 -21.41
C ALA A 13 3.30 3.84 -20.34
N SER A 14 3.73 4.86 -19.58
CA SER A 14 4.71 4.72 -18.50
C SER A 14 4.15 3.93 -17.31
N VAL A 15 2.90 4.17 -16.94
CA VAL A 15 2.19 3.47 -15.86
C VAL A 15 1.91 2.02 -16.25
N SER A 16 1.50 1.77 -17.51
CA SER A 16 1.31 0.42 -18.03
C SER A 16 2.61 -0.38 -17.98
N LYS A 17 3.72 0.21 -18.42
CA LYS A 17 5.03 -0.41 -18.38
C LYS A 17 5.50 -0.73 -16.95
N ASP A 18 5.25 0.18 -15.99
CA ASP A 18 5.55 -0.09 -14.56
C ASP A 18 4.74 -1.27 -14.03
N LEU A 19 3.42 -1.31 -14.31
CA LEU A 19 2.57 -2.44 -13.95
C LEU A 19 3.08 -3.76 -14.55
N GLU A 20 3.37 -3.79 -15.85
CA GLU A 20 3.88 -4.97 -16.54
C GLU A 20 5.21 -5.46 -15.95
N THR A 21 6.12 -4.53 -15.63
CA THR A 21 7.39 -4.85 -14.99
C THR A 21 7.18 -5.51 -13.63
N ARG A 22 6.30 -4.96 -12.79
CA ARG A 22 5.98 -5.51 -11.47
C ARG A 22 5.31 -6.88 -11.58
N LEU A 23 4.35 -7.03 -12.50
CA LEU A 23 3.67 -8.30 -12.76
C LEU A 23 4.64 -9.38 -13.24
N ALA A 24 5.60 -9.05 -14.11
CA ALA A 24 6.62 -10.00 -14.60
C ALA A 24 7.58 -10.48 -13.49
N MET A 25 7.78 -9.67 -12.45
CA MET A 25 8.64 -10.02 -11.30
C MET A 25 7.87 -10.78 -10.20
N ALA A 26 6.54 -10.80 -10.26
CA ALA A 26 5.71 -11.49 -9.29
C ALA A 26 5.67 -12.99 -9.56
N THR A 27 5.76 -13.78 -8.51
CA THR A 27 5.64 -15.24 -8.56
C THR A 27 4.32 -15.69 -7.93
N LYS A 28 3.97 -16.96 -8.08
CA LYS A 28 2.78 -17.56 -7.44
C LYS A 28 2.83 -17.55 -5.92
N ASP A 29 4.03 -17.44 -5.35
CA ASP A 29 4.26 -17.48 -3.90
C ASP A 29 4.20 -16.06 -3.28
N ASP A 30 4.17 -15.01 -4.14
CA ASP A 30 4.00 -13.65 -3.70
C ASP A 30 2.53 -13.35 -3.45
N THR A 31 2.15 -13.34 -2.18
CA THR A 31 0.76 -13.19 -1.76
C THR A 31 0.59 -12.07 -0.73
N ALA A 32 -0.61 -11.52 -0.67
CA ALA A 32 -1.05 -10.63 0.40
C ALA A 32 -2.39 -11.11 0.97
N ARG A 33 -2.65 -10.82 2.25
CA ARG A 33 -3.92 -11.16 2.89
C ARG A 33 -5.06 -10.30 2.37
N GLY A 34 -6.24 -10.88 2.25
CA GLY A 34 -7.46 -10.23 1.78
C GLY A 34 -7.83 -8.97 2.56
N LEU A 35 -7.49 -8.90 3.85
CA LEU A 35 -7.66 -7.71 4.67
C LEU A 35 -7.07 -6.44 4.01
N PHE A 36 -5.89 -6.54 3.38
CA PHE A 36 -5.25 -5.39 2.72
C PHE A 36 -5.91 -5.05 1.39
N PHE A 37 -6.41 -6.06 0.67
CA PHE A 37 -7.25 -5.82 -0.50
C PHE A 37 -8.54 -5.09 -0.12
N ASN A 38 -9.19 -5.52 0.97
CA ASN A 38 -10.40 -4.89 1.46
C ASN A 38 -10.15 -3.45 1.91
N GLY A 39 -9.00 -3.13 2.51
CA GLY A 39 -8.59 -1.76 2.82
C GLY A 39 -8.49 -0.88 1.56
N VAL A 40 -7.92 -1.41 0.47
CA VAL A 40 -7.90 -0.68 -0.82
C VAL A 40 -9.31 -0.56 -1.40
N VAL A 41 -10.14 -1.61 -1.34
CA VAL A 41 -11.54 -1.56 -1.81
C VAL A 41 -12.35 -0.53 -1.01
N ALA A 42 -12.18 -0.47 0.31
CA ALA A 42 -12.81 0.54 1.16
C ALA A 42 -12.35 1.97 0.79
N ALA A 43 -11.05 2.16 0.56
CA ALA A 43 -10.52 3.43 0.09
C ALA A 43 -11.11 3.82 -1.28
N VAL A 44 -11.19 2.89 -2.23
CA VAL A 44 -11.81 3.13 -3.54
C VAL A 44 -13.28 3.51 -3.39
N LYS A 45 -14.01 2.84 -2.52
CA LYS A 45 -15.43 3.16 -2.25
C LYS A 45 -15.61 4.58 -1.72
N VAL A 46 -14.79 4.98 -0.76
CA VAL A 46 -14.83 6.34 -0.16
C VAL A 46 -14.43 7.41 -1.19
N LEU A 47 -13.43 7.15 -2.01
CA LEU A 47 -12.82 8.13 -2.89
C LEU A 47 -13.49 8.19 -4.28
N GLY A 48 -13.99 7.05 -4.79
CA GLY A 48 -14.48 6.88 -6.16
C GLY A 48 -15.89 6.32 -6.30
N GLY A 49 -16.50 5.82 -5.21
CA GLY A 49 -17.84 5.24 -5.20
C GLY A 49 -17.93 3.80 -5.72
N ASP A 50 -19.15 3.26 -5.72
CA ASP A 50 -19.40 1.83 -6.01
C ASP A 50 -19.01 1.43 -7.44
N ALA A 51 -19.26 2.27 -8.43
CA ALA A 51 -18.86 2.00 -9.82
C ALA A 51 -17.34 1.85 -9.99
N ALA A 52 -16.54 2.61 -9.24
CA ALA A 52 -15.09 2.46 -9.23
C ALA A 52 -14.68 1.13 -8.58
N VAL A 53 -15.35 0.71 -7.49
CA VAL A 53 -15.12 -0.59 -6.84
C VAL A 53 -15.36 -1.73 -7.80
N GLU A 54 -16.49 -1.76 -8.53
CA GLU A 54 -16.80 -2.81 -9.50
C GLU A 54 -15.71 -2.94 -10.59
N ARG A 55 -15.25 -1.82 -11.13
CA ARG A 55 -14.18 -1.80 -12.13
C ARG A 55 -12.85 -2.33 -11.57
N CYS A 56 -12.49 -1.94 -10.36
CA CYS A 56 -11.27 -2.38 -9.70
C CYS A 56 -11.31 -3.89 -9.36
N LEU A 57 -12.43 -4.41 -8.88
CA LEU A 57 -12.62 -5.84 -8.65
C LEU A 57 -12.53 -6.62 -9.97
N ALA A 58 -13.16 -6.14 -11.05
CA ALA A 58 -13.07 -6.77 -12.37
C ALA A 58 -11.61 -6.82 -12.87
N ALA A 59 -10.82 -5.75 -12.67
CA ALA A 59 -9.41 -5.72 -13.05
C ALA A 59 -8.57 -6.72 -12.22
N SER A 60 -8.86 -6.88 -10.94
CA SER A 60 -8.16 -7.84 -10.07
C SER A 60 -8.42 -9.31 -10.41
N GLY A 61 -9.52 -9.59 -11.14
CA GLY A 61 -9.98 -10.94 -11.44
C GLY A 61 -10.79 -11.60 -10.31
N GLU A 62 -11.09 -10.85 -9.24
CA GLU A 62 -11.81 -11.33 -8.06
C GLU A 62 -13.15 -10.60 -7.90
N LYS A 63 -14.13 -11.27 -7.31
CA LYS A 63 -15.44 -10.65 -6.99
C LYS A 63 -15.48 -10.03 -5.59
N LYS A 64 -14.70 -10.59 -4.67
CA LYS A 64 -14.56 -10.15 -3.28
C LYS A 64 -13.30 -10.73 -2.67
N PHE A 65 -12.84 -10.15 -1.58
CA PHE A 65 -11.72 -10.68 -0.80
C PHE A 65 -12.18 -11.09 0.60
N ILE A 66 -11.62 -12.18 1.11
CA ILE A 66 -11.85 -12.68 2.48
C ILE A 66 -10.59 -12.35 3.29
N ASP A 67 -10.74 -11.66 4.41
CA ASP A 67 -9.65 -11.04 5.19
C ASP A 67 -8.48 -11.99 5.48
N PHE A 68 -8.77 -13.23 5.86
CA PHE A 68 -7.74 -14.19 6.29
C PHE A 68 -7.15 -15.02 5.14
N PHE A 69 -7.68 -14.91 3.94
CA PHE A 69 -7.16 -15.64 2.78
C PHE A 69 -6.03 -14.89 2.12
N ASN A 70 -5.08 -15.64 1.56
CA ASN A 70 -3.99 -15.10 0.77
C ASN A 70 -4.40 -15.07 -0.71
N TYR A 71 -4.15 -13.93 -1.33
CA TYR A 71 -4.38 -13.70 -2.76
C TYR A 71 -3.08 -13.32 -3.45
N PRO A 72 -2.90 -13.66 -4.75
CA PRO A 72 -1.71 -13.28 -5.51
C PRO A 72 -1.48 -11.77 -5.49
N VAL A 73 -0.23 -11.34 -5.32
CA VAL A 73 0.13 -9.91 -5.40
C VAL A 73 -0.22 -9.29 -6.75
N ALA A 74 -0.23 -10.09 -7.84
CA ALA A 74 -0.68 -9.66 -9.15
C ALA A 74 -2.13 -9.11 -9.14
N ALA A 75 -3.04 -9.75 -8.40
CA ALA A 75 -4.41 -9.25 -8.23
C ALA A 75 -4.42 -7.92 -7.46
N PHE A 76 -3.53 -7.76 -6.45
CA PHE A 76 -3.39 -6.52 -5.70
C PHE A 76 -2.90 -5.36 -6.57
N LEU A 77 -1.89 -5.61 -7.40
CA LEU A 77 -1.38 -4.64 -8.35
C LEU A 77 -2.46 -4.16 -9.32
N ARG A 78 -3.19 -5.08 -9.93
CA ARG A 78 -4.27 -4.72 -10.87
C ARG A 78 -5.37 -3.92 -10.20
N LEU A 79 -5.77 -4.30 -8.98
CA LEU A 79 -6.74 -3.57 -8.16
C LEU A 79 -6.26 -2.12 -7.93
N ALA A 80 -5.04 -1.96 -7.42
CA ALA A 80 -4.48 -0.66 -7.03
C ALA A 80 -4.21 0.26 -8.24
N PHE A 81 -3.67 -0.29 -9.34
CA PHE A 81 -3.41 0.48 -10.55
C PHE A 81 -4.70 0.93 -11.24
N SER A 82 -5.72 0.06 -11.30
CA SER A 82 -7.05 0.43 -11.79
C SER A 82 -7.66 1.55 -10.95
N ALA A 83 -7.59 1.43 -9.63
CA ALA A 83 -8.08 2.43 -8.70
C ALA A 83 -7.37 3.78 -8.87
N ALA A 84 -6.03 3.77 -8.92
CA ALA A 84 -5.24 4.98 -9.07
C ALA A 84 -5.49 5.68 -10.42
N HIS A 85 -5.66 4.91 -11.49
CA HIS A 85 -6.03 5.45 -12.80
C HIS A 85 -7.40 6.15 -12.76
N LEU A 86 -8.42 5.47 -12.22
CA LEU A 86 -9.79 6.00 -12.16
C LEU A 86 -9.88 7.27 -11.30
N MET A 87 -9.12 7.35 -10.23
CA MET A 87 -9.16 8.44 -9.27
C MET A 87 -8.13 9.54 -9.54
N GLY A 88 -7.15 9.28 -10.41
CA GLY A 88 -6.06 10.21 -10.72
C GLY A 88 -6.51 11.63 -11.03
N PRO A 89 -7.52 11.85 -11.91
CA PRO A 89 -8.00 13.20 -12.23
C PRO A 89 -8.46 14.01 -11.02
N LYS A 90 -8.96 13.34 -9.98
CA LYS A 90 -9.46 13.99 -8.75
C LYS A 90 -8.38 14.26 -7.71
N TYR A 91 -7.28 13.48 -7.73
CA TYR A 91 -6.29 13.48 -6.65
C TYR A 91 -4.87 13.83 -7.11
N GLY A 92 -4.73 14.64 -8.15
CA GLY A 92 -3.43 15.13 -8.61
C GLY A 92 -2.60 14.11 -9.38
N GLY A 93 -3.28 13.26 -10.18
CA GLY A 93 -2.65 12.23 -11.00
C GLY A 93 -2.55 10.86 -10.32
N PHE A 94 -1.93 9.93 -11.02
CA PHE A 94 -1.81 8.53 -10.60
C PHE A 94 -1.14 8.39 -9.21
N ASN A 95 -0.01 9.04 -8.99
CA ASN A 95 0.70 8.99 -7.71
C ASN A 95 -0.07 9.67 -6.58
N GLY A 96 -0.76 10.77 -6.85
CA GLY A 96 -1.62 11.44 -5.87
C GLY A 96 -2.77 10.54 -5.41
N ALA A 97 -3.39 9.82 -6.35
CA ALA A 97 -4.44 8.84 -6.03
C ALA A 97 -3.88 7.66 -5.21
N LEU A 98 -2.71 7.10 -5.57
CA LEU A 98 -2.04 6.05 -4.78
C LEU A 98 -1.75 6.51 -3.36
N ARG A 99 -1.17 7.70 -3.19
CA ARG A 99 -0.88 8.28 -1.87
C ARG A 99 -2.18 8.40 -1.04
N ARG A 100 -3.23 8.95 -1.65
CA ARG A 100 -4.52 9.09 -0.97
C ARG A 100 -5.14 7.76 -0.58
N MET A 101 -5.06 6.75 -1.44
CA MET A 101 -5.49 5.38 -1.13
C MET A 101 -4.69 4.79 0.04
N GLY A 102 -3.38 4.97 0.06
CA GLY A 102 -2.53 4.52 1.16
C GLY A 102 -2.96 5.12 2.50
N VAL A 103 -3.27 6.43 2.53
CA VAL A 103 -3.80 7.09 3.73
C VAL A 103 -5.12 6.45 4.18
N VAL A 104 -6.12 6.36 3.29
CA VAL A 104 -7.46 5.86 3.65
C VAL A 104 -7.43 4.38 4.03
N ALA A 105 -6.70 3.55 3.28
CA ALA A 105 -6.55 2.12 3.59
C ALA A 105 -5.87 1.89 4.95
N THR A 106 -4.89 2.73 5.31
CA THR A 106 -4.23 2.65 6.62
C THR A 106 -5.19 3.07 7.74
N GLN A 107 -5.96 4.13 7.56
CA GLN A 107 -6.96 4.57 8.54
C GLN A 107 -8.03 3.49 8.78
N ASP A 108 -8.50 2.84 7.72
CA ASP A 108 -9.43 1.71 7.78
C ASP A 108 -8.81 0.52 8.55
N PHE A 109 -7.58 0.13 8.18
CA PHE A 109 -6.84 -0.94 8.88
C PHE A 109 -6.65 -0.64 10.37
N LEU A 110 -6.25 0.57 10.74
CA LEU A 110 -6.04 0.96 12.14
C LEU A 110 -7.33 0.95 12.96
N SER A 111 -8.50 1.06 12.31
CA SER A 111 -9.81 0.89 12.95
C SER A 111 -10.17 -0.57 13.24
N SER A 112 -9.51 -1.53 12.59
CA SER A 112 -9.71 -2.97 12.80
C SER A 112 -9.14 -3.47 14.13
N ALA A 113 -9.50 -4.69 14.55
CA ALA A 113 -8.95 -5.31 15.75
C ALA A 113 -7.42 -5.46 15.68
N ALA A 114 -6.88 -5.85 14.51
CA ALA A 114 -5.44 -5.98 14.29
C ALA A 114 -4.72 -4.61 14.36
N GLY A 115 -5.31 -3.58 13.74
CA GLY A 115 -4.79 -2.22 13.79
C GLY A 115 -4.79 -1.63 15.20
N LYS A 116 -5.87 -1.83 15.98
CA LYS A 116 -5.94 -1.41 17.39
C LYS A 116 -4.86 -2.08 18.23
N THR A 117 -4.58 -3.35 17.99
CA THR A 117 -3.47 -4.06 18.67
C THR A 117 -2.13 -3.43 18.32
N LEU A 118 -1.90 -3.09 17.06
CA LEU A 118 -0.67 -2.39 16.63
C LEU A 118 -0.51 -1.04 17.31
N LEU A 119 -1.59 -0.25 17.41
CA LEU A 119 -1.59 1.04 18.10
C LEU A 119 -1.28 0.90 19.60
N LEU A 120 -1.86 -0.09 20.27
CA LEU A 120 -1.56 -0.39 21.68
C LEU A 120 -0.07 -0.72 21.88
N LEU A 121 0.52 -1.54 21.01
CA LEU A 121 1.94 -1.90 21.06
C LEU A 121 2.85 -0.70 20.78
N ALA A 122 2.40 0.25 19.99
CA ALA A 122 3.12 1.49 19.69
C ALA A 122 3.16 2.47 20.90
N SER A 123 2.18 2.39 21.83
CA SER A 123 2.10 3.24 23.02
C SER A 123 2.27 4.74 22.68
N ASP A 124 1.50 5.22 21.70
CA ASP A 124 1.53 6.61 21.21
C ASP A 124 2.93 7.12 20.78
N SER A 125 3.79 6.22 20.32
CA SER A 125 5.14 6.54 19.89
C SER A 125 5.34 6.26 18.39
N PRO A 126 5.50 7.28 17.55
CA PRO A 126 5.84 7.10 16.13
C PRO A 126 7.08 6.23 15.93
N LYS A 127 8.12 6.43 16.73
CA LYS A 127 9.36 5.64 16.66
C LYS A 127 9.13 4.15 16.93
N ARG A 128 8.31 3.81 17.94
CA ARG A 128 7.94 2.41 18.23
C ARG A 128 7.06 1.82 17.13
N LEU A 129 6.07 2.59 16.62
CA LEU A 129 5.22 2.13 15.54
C LEU A 129 6.06 1.77 14.31
N VAL A 130 6.88 2.71 13.82
CA VAL A 130 7.73 2.51 12.64
C VAL A 130 8.71 1.36 12.84
N GLY A 131 9.32 1.25 14.01
CA GLY A 131 10.21 0.15 14.37
C GLY A 131 9.55 -1.23 14.33
N ASN A 132 8.24 -1.31 14.58
CA ASN A 132 7.46 -2.56 14.57
C ASN A 132 6.75 -2.85 13.25
N LEU A 133 6.74 -1.94 12.28
CA LEU A 133 6.06 -2.16 11.00
C LEU A 133 6.54 -3.41 10.25
N HIS A 134 7.83 -3.76 10.36
CA HIS A 134 8.37 -4.98 9.75
C HIS A 134 7.63 -6.25 10.22
N ALA A 135 7.21 -6.32 11.47
CA ALA A 135 6.44 -7.45 11.99
C ALA A 135 5.01 -7.46 11.44
N GLY A 136 4.37 -6.28 11.35
CA GLY A 136 3.06 -6.13 10.72
C GLY A 136 3.06 -6.56 9.25
N TYR A 137 4.06 -6.12 8.49
CA TYR A 137 4.19 -6.52 7.08
C TYR A 137 4.44 -8.02 6.91
N ARG A 138 5.23 -8.67 7.76
CA ARG A 138 5.41 -10.14 7.73
C ARG A 138 4.11 -10.91 7.98
N ALA A 139 3.20 -10.36 8.75
CA ALA A 139 1.87 -10.95 8.93
C ALA A 139 0.92 -10.68 7.76
N ALA A 140 1.23 -9.67 6.95
CA ALA A 140 0.41 -9.13 5.89
C ALA A 140 0.69 -9.75 4.52
N VAL A 141 1.96 -9.91 4.19
CA VAL A 141 2.45 -10.34 2.88
C VAL A 141 3.53 -11.41 3.01
N SER A 142 3.64 -12.26 2.00
CA SER A 142 4.63 -13.35 1.96
C SER A 142 5.99 -12.95 1.38
N TYR A 143 6.15 -11.69 0.96
CA TYR A 143 7.29 -11.21 0.21
C TYR A 143 7.98 -10.00 0.85
N GLY A 144 9.20 -9.77 0.43
CA GLY A 144 9.98 -8.57 0.71
C GLY A 144 10.55 -8.47 2.13
N GLU A 145 11.49 -7.56 2.28
CA GLU A 145 12.17 -7.24 3.54
C GLU A 145 11.94 -5.76 3.86
N ARG A 146 11.72 -5.45 5.14
CA ARG A 146 11.46 -4.08 5.59
C ARG A 146 12.16 -3.82 6.90
N GLY A 147 12.63 -2.59 7.06
CA GLY A 147 13.26 -2.13 8.29
C GLY A 147 13.47 -0.64 8.29
N VAL A 148 14.03 -0.12 9.37
CA VAL A 148 14.30 1.29 9.54
C VAL A 148 15.72 1.54 10.07
N ASN A 149 16.40 2.50 9.47
CA ASN A 149 17.67 3.06 9.92
C ASN A 149 17.38 4.43 10.51
N TRP A 150 17.54 4.58 11.82
CA TRP A 150 17.26 5.84 12.51
C TRP A 150 18.36 6.86 12.25
N THR A 151 17.99 8.07 11.88
CA THR A 151 18.89 9.22 11.68
C THR A 151 18.75 10.25 12.79
N GLY A 152 17.73 10.11 13.64
CA GLY A 152 17.46 10.96 14.79
C GLY A 152 16.34 10.39 15.65
N ASP A 153 15.90 11.15 16.66
CA ASP A 153 14.79 10.72 17.53
C ASP A 153 13.44 10.75 16.83
N LYS A 154 13.28 11.67 15.89
CA LYS A 154 12.06 11.87 15.11
C LYS A 154 12.31 11.78 13.60
N SER A 155 13.34 11.06 13.18
CA SER A 155 13.68 10.90 11.76
C SER A 155 14.38 9.56 11.48
N GLY A 156 14.22 9.06 10.28
CA GLY A 156 14.84 7.82 9.83
C GLY A 156 14.65 7.56 8.35
N VAL A 157 15.24 6.49 7.88
CA VAL A 157 15.06 5.94 6.53
C VAL A 157 14.44 4.56 6.67
N PHE A 158 13.16 4.43 6.30
CA PHE A 158 12.47 3.15 6.23
C PHE A 158 12.72 2.55 4.86
N PHE A 159 13.25 1.35 4.81
CA PHE A 159 13.50 0.66 3.54
C PHE A 159 12.49 -0.46 3.30
N MET A 160 12.13 -0.65 2.05
CA MET A 160 11.36 -1.77 1.56
C MET A 160 12.12 -2.38 0.38
N LYS A 161 12.49 -3.65 0.49
CA LYS A 161 13.09 -4.43 -0.60
C LYS A 161 12.09 -5.43 -1.13
N ARG A 162 12.04 -5.57 -2.44
CA ARG A 162 11.12 -6.46 -3.14
C ARG A 162 9.66 -6.20 -2.73
N ASP A 163 9.26 -4.92 -2.73
CA ASP A 163 7.88 -4.49 -2.51
C ASP A 163 7.20 -4.14 -3.83
N PHE A 164 6.05 -4.74 -4.06
CA PHE A 164 5.35 -4.64 -5.34
C PHE A 164 4.52 -3.37 -5.48
N MET A 165 4.19 -2.67 -4.40
CA MET A 165 3.40 -1.44 -4.51
C MET A 165 4.27 -0.23 -4.91
N PRO A 166 3.75 0.69 -5.74
CA PRO A 166 4.46 1.91 -6.07
C PRO A 166 4.76 2.77 -4.83
N PRO A 167 5.89 3.50 -4.80
CA PRO A 167 6.31 4.29 -3.63
C PRO A 167 5.23 5.22 -3.08
N ALA A 168 4.48 5.88 -3.93
CA ALA A 168 3.44 6.83 -3.53
C ALA A 168 2.36 6.23 -2.62
N TYR A 169 2.03 4.93 -2.78
CA TYR A 169 1.10 4.25 -1.90
C TYR A 169 1.63 4.17 -0.47
N HIS A 170 2.88 3.76 -0.32
CA HIS A 170 3.51 3.64 1.00
C HIS A 170 3.84 4.99 1.63
N GLU A 171 4.07 6.04 0.85
CA GLU A 171 4.16 7.40 1.38
C GLU A 171 2.90 7.76 2.17
N GLY A 172 1.72 7.49 1.60
CA GLY A 172 0.45 7.69 2.28
C GLY A 172 0.25 6.78 3.48
N THR A 173 0.62 5.50 3.34
CA THR A 173 0.53 4.51 4.43
C THR A 173 1.39 4.91 5.64
N LEU A 174 2.66 5.24 5.41
CA LEU A 174 3.59 5.62 6.47
C LEU A 174 3.19 6.94 7.13
N GLN A 175 2.75 7.92 6.33
CA GLN A 175 2.24 9.18 6.85
C GLN A 175 1.06 8.95 7.81
N ALA A 176 0.02 8.27 7.36
CA ALA A 176 -1.17 8.02 8.16
C ALA A 176 -0.89 7.19 9.42
N ALA A 177 0.02 6.23 9.33
CA ALA A 177 0.43 5.42 10.48
C ALA A 177 1.14 6.26 11.56
N ILE A 178 2.07 7.13 11.17
CA ILE A 178 2.80 8.01 12.08
C ILE A 178 1.86 9.06 12.71
N GLU A 179 0.96 9.64 11.92
CA GLU A 179 -0.05 10.60 12.40
C GLU A 179 -1.00 9.97 13.43
N ALA A 180 -1.38 8.70 13.24
CA ALA A 180 -2.29 7.97 14.13
C ALA A 180 -1.75 7.78 15.55
N VAL A 181 -0.44 7.87 15.75
CA VAL A 181 0.23 7.77 17.07
C VAL A 181 0.84 9.10 17.51
N GLY A 182 0.25 10.21 17.05
CA GLY A 182 0.56 11.55 17.53
C GLY A 182 1.70 12.27 16.83
N GLY A 183 2.28 11.70 15.76
CA GLY A 183 3.24 12.42 14.91
C GLY A 183 2.57 13.61 14.24
N LYS A 184 3.22 14.78 14.31
CA LYS A 184 2.76 16.02 13.68
C LYS A 184 3.73 16.43 12.58
N GLN A 185 3.22 17.21 11.61
CA GLN A 185 4.02 17.68 10.47
C GLN A 185 4.85 16.53 9.86
N VAL A 186 4.15 15.41 9.61
CA VAL A 186 4.78 14.18 9.11
C VAL A 186 5.18 14.36 7.64
N GLU A 187 6.46 14.17 7.36
CA GLU A 187 6.99 14.16 6.00
C GLU A 187 7.46 12.75 5.64
N VAL A 188 7.04 12.27 4.49
CA VAL A 188 7.44 10.98 3.93
C VAL A 188 7.75 11.15 2.45
N HIS A 189 8.98 10.83 2.07
CA HIS A 189 9.45 10.91 0.68
C HIS A 189 10.09 9.59 0.26
N GLY A 190 9.46 8.92 -0.70
CA GLY A 190 9.96 7.68 -1.27
C GLY A 190 10.92 7.92 -2.42
N ARG A 191 12.09 7.27 -2.36
CA ARG A 191 13.07 7.20 -3.44
C ARG A 191 13.24 5.76 -3.87
N GLN A 192 12.84 5.44 -5.09
CA GLN A 192 13.04 4.11 -5.66
C GLN A 192 14.54 3.86 -5.87
N THR A 193 15.06 2.75 -5.36
CA THR A 193 16.48 2.37 -5.42
C THR A 193 16.71 1.14 -6.32
N GLY A 194 15.64 0.46 -6.68
CA GLY A 194 15.63 -0.68 -7.60
C GLY A 194 14.22 -0.91 -8.16
N PRO A 195 14.01 -1.89 -9.04
CA PRO A 195 12.70 -2.14 -9.65
C PRO A 195 11.55 -2.34 -8.64
N LEU A 196 11.85 -2.97 -7.50
CA LEU A 196 10.92 -3.23 -6.40
C LEU A 196 11.46 -2.74 -5.05
N ASP A 197 12.53 -1.93 -5.05
CA ASP A 197 13.18 -1.46 -3.83
C ASP A 197 12.98 0.04 -3.68
N THR A 198 12.60 0.46 -2.48
CA THR A 198 12.36 1.87 -2.15
C THR A 198 12.89 2.19 -0.76
N GLU A 199 13.48 3.38 -0.62
CA GLU A 199 13.80 4.01 0.65
C GLU A 199 12.85 5.19 0.89
N TYR A 200 12.35 5.28 2.10
CA TYR A 200 11.45 6.37 2.53
C TYR A 200 12.13 7.19 3.62
N THR A 201 12.48 8.43 3.31
CA THR A 201 12.89 9.37 4.33
C THR A 201 11.68 9.78 5.15
N LEU A 202 11.77 9.62 6.47
CA LEU A 202 10.71 9.92 7.43
C LEU A 202 11.14 11.00 8.37
N SER A 203 10.27 11.98 8.63
CA SER A 203 10.41 12.93 9.74
C SER A 203 9.04 13.33 10.30
N TRP A 204 9.02 13.73 11.58
CA TRP A 204 7.83 14.25 12.27
C TRP A 204 8.23 15.18 13.42
N GLN A 205 7.24 15.88 13.99
CA GLN A 205 7.38 16.72 15.17
C GLN A 205 6.63 16.16 16.38
#